data_c09d624de570dfe4878a1a81662e6a74
#
_entry.id   c09d624de570dfe4878a1a81662e6a74
#
_cell.length_a   1.000
_cell.length_b   1.000
_cell.length_c   1.000
_cell.angle_alpha   90.00
_cell.angle_beta   90.00
_cell.angle_gamma   90.00
#
_symmetry.space_group_name_H-M   'P 1'
#
loop_
_entity.id
_entity.type
_entity.pdbx_description
1 polymer ?
#
loop_
_entity_poly.entity_id
_entity_poly.type
_entity_poly.pdbx_seq_one_letter_code
_entity_poly.pdbx_strand_id
1 'polypeptide(L)'
;NVRSSRTYAERLATMVKHWRSIWKQGDLPFYYVETVPFACEYKEDGYIGALLREAQQKALSLIPNSGMIGTNDLVETYEAPQVHPHNKKGIGERLAYMSLNKTYGYQGIESEYPSYKSMKINGETIEISFSHAEKGLSPWMNISGFEIAGSDKVFYPAEASLNQKDHTVIVKSPTVKSPVAVRYCFRNFLKGNLINTRNLPVRPFRTDKLSLIHISEPTRRTP
;
A
#
# COMPACT_ATOMS: atom_id res chain seq x y z
N ASN A 1 3.43 9.44 15.67
CA ASN A 1 2.26 8.72 15.12
C ASN A 1 2.62 7.32 14.59
N VAL A 2 3.84 7.09 14.14
CA VAL A 2 4.26 5.81 13.54
C VAL A 2 4.05 4.64 14.51
N ARG A 3 4.37 4.82 15.80
CA ARG A 3 4.16 3.81 16.84
C ARG A 3 2.69 3.62 17.26
N SER A 4 1.78 4.46 16.77
CA SER A 4 0.34 4.44 17.13
C SER A 4 -0.53 3.84 16.01
N SER A 5 0.05 3.06 15.10
CA SER A 5 -0.67 2.50 13.95
C SER A 5 -1.94 1.73 14.33
N ARG A 6 -1.96 1.03 15.47
CA ARG A 6 -3.14 0.27 15.96
C ARG A 6 -4.40 1.12 16.14
N THR A 7 -4.26 2.38 16.54
CA THR A 7 -5.38 3.29 16.82
C THR A 7 -5.46 4.45 15.85
N TYR A 8 -4.60 4.47 14.83
CA TYR A 8 -4.49 5.60 13.92
C TYR A 8 -5.77 5.81 13.10
N ALA A 9 -6.33 4.75 12.55
CA ALA A 9 -7.52 4.82 11.70
C ALA A 9 -8.72 5.40 12.46
N GLU A 10 -8.96 4.91 13.67
CA GLU A 10 -10.05 5.36 14.54
C GLU A 10 -9.85 6.81 15.00
N ARG A 11 -8.60 7.19 15.34
CA ARG A 11 -8.27 8.57 15.72
C ARG A 11 -8.46 9.55 14.57
N LEU A 12 -8.03 9.17 13.35
CA LEU A 12 -8.22 9.99 12.16
C LEU A 12 -9.72 10.17 11.87
N ALA A 13 -10.50 9.09 11.92
CA ALA A 13 -11.93 9.14 11.73
C ALA A 13 -12.63 10.04 12.78
N THR A 14 -12.23 9.93 14.05
CA THR A 14 -12.75 10.77 15.14
C THR A 14 -12.42 12.25 14.90
N MET A 15 -11.20 12.56 14.49
CA MET A 15 -10.80 13.93 14.16
C MET A 15 -11.63 14.51 13.02
N VAL A 16 -11.80 13.77 11.93
CA VAL A 16 -12.60 14.23 10.77
C VAL A 16 -14.07 14.43 11.16
N LYS A 17 -14.64 13.49 11.92
CA LYS A 17 -15.99 13.62 12.44
C LYS A 17 -16.15 14.89 13.28
N HIS A 18 -15.17 15.17 14.15
CA HIS A 18 -15.19 16.37 14.99
C HIS A 18 -15.11 17.65 14.15
N TRP A 19 -14.21 17.74 13.17
CA TRP A 19 -14.15 18.89 12.26
C TRP A 19 -15.47 19.12 11.53
N ARG A 20 -16.08 18.07 10.96
CA ARG A 20 -17.38 18.17 10.30
C ARG A 20 -18.48 18.66 11.22
N SER A 21 -18.46 18.25 12.50
CA SER A 21 -19.44 18.72 13.49
C SER A 21 -19.30 20.20 13.81
N ILE A 22 -18.06 20.74 13.79
CA ILE A 22 -17.80 22.17 13.99
C ILE A 22 -18.27 22.98 12.79
N TRP A 23 -17.93 22.54 11.57
CA TRP A 23 -18.28 23.27 10.34
C TRP A 23 -19.75 23.17 9.96
N LYS A 24 -20.45 22.15 10.42
CA LYS A 24 -21.91 21.95 10.18
C LYS A 24 -22.30 21.95 8.69
N GLN A 25 -21.44 21.46 7.83
CA GLN A 25 -21.65 21.38 6.38
C GLN A 25 -21.76 19.93 5.87
N GLY A 26 -22.19 19.01 6.74
CA GLY A 26 -22.31 17.60 6.41
C GLY A 26 -20.97 16.89 6.21
N ASP A 27 -20.97 15.86 5.36
CA ASP A 27 -19.81 15.05 5.06
C ASP A 27 -18.88 15.73 4.03
N LEU A 28 -18.25 16.84 4.44
CA LEU A 28 -17.24 17.51 3.62
C LEU A 28 -16.19 16.53 3.11
N PRO A 29 -15.75 16.63 1.85
CA PRO A 29 -14.69 15.81 1.32
C PRO A 29 -13.43 15.87 2.18
N PHE A 30 -12.83 14.74 2.47
CA PHE A 30 -11.58 14.65 3.21
C PHE A 30 -10.57 13.82 2.43
N TYR A 31 -9.62 14.50 1.78
CA TYR A 31 -8.57 13.86 1.01
C TYR A 31 -7.24 13.98 1.75
N TYR A 32 -6.48 12.89 1.79
CA TYR A 32 -5.21 12.85 2.51
C TYR A 32 -4.14 12.07 1.76
N VAL A 33 -2.92 12.27 2.20
CA VAL A 33 -1.72 11.71 1.60
C VAL A 33 -1.27 10.50 2.40
N GLU A 34 -1.05 9.37 1.73
CA GLU A 34 -0.36 8.24 2.34
C GLU A 34 1.05 8.65 2.76
N THR A 35 1.48 8.25 3.94
CA THR A 35 2.87 8.48 4.36
C THR A 35 3.81 7.78 3.39
N VAL A 36 4.78 8.51 2.86
CA VAL A 36 5.76 7.96 1.91
C VAL A 36 6.56 6.82 2.54
N PRO A 37 7.07 5.88 1.75
CA PRO A 37 8.11 4.97 2.21
C PRO A 37 9.31 5.77 2.72
N PHE A 38 9.75 5.48 3.94
CA PHE A 38 10.99 6.05 4.50
C PHE A 38 11.58 5.10 5.55
N ALA A 39 12.89 5.13 5.74
CA ALA A 39 13.63 4.30 6.69
C ALA A 39 13.34 4.73 8.13
N CYS A 40 12.12 4.47 8.58
CA CYS A 40 11.67 4.80 9.93
C CYS A 40 12.62 4.19 10.97
N GLU A 41 13.08 5.00 11.92
CA GLU A 41 14.07 4.59 12.91
C GLU A 41 15.38 4.07 12.28
N TYR A 42 15.76 4.61 11.10
CA TYR A 42 16.93 4.22 10.33
C TYR A 42 16.94 2.74 9.90
N LYS A 43 15.78 2.12 9.80
CA LYS A 43 15.60 0.73 9.36
C LYS A 43 14.71 0.67 8.11
N GLU A 44 15.30 0.39 6.97
CA GLU A 44 14.56 0.23 5.71
C GLU A 44 13.68 -1.01 5.74
N ASP A 45 14.19 -2.13 6.26
CA ASP A 45 13.53 -3.43 6.35
C ASP A 45 12.50 -3.56 7.47
N GLY A 46 12.38 -2.55 8.34
CA GLY A 46 11.36 -2.50 9.40
C GLY A 46 9.94 -2.38 8.84
N TYR A 47 8.95 -2.50 9.72
CA TYR A 47 7.52 -2.54 9.34
C TYR A 47 6.68 -1.41 9.94
N ILE A 48 7.25 -0.58 10.80
CA ILE A 48 6.48 0.44 11.54
C ILE A 48 5.82 1.44 10.58
N GLY A 49 6.54 1.88 9.54
CA GLY A 49 6.02 2.75 8.49
C GLY A 49 4.96 2.06 7.63
N ALA A 50 5.18 0.77 7.29
CA ALA A 50 4.19 -0.02 6.54
C ALA A 50 2.87 -0.19 7.32
N LEU A 51 2.96 -0.43 8.63
CA LEU A 51 1.79 -0.54 9.50
C LEU A 51 1.02 0.79 9.64
N LEU A 52 1.72 1.92 9.58
CA LEU A 52 1.05 3.21 9.52
C LEU A 52 0.30 3.40 8.20
N ARG A 53 0.91 3.06 7.06
CA ARG A 53 0.24 3.10 5.75
C ARG A 53 -0.99 2.17 5.70
N GLU A 54 -0.89 0.96 6.25
CA GLU A 54 -2.02 0.04 6.40
C GLU A 54 -3.15 0.67 7.24
N ALA A 55 -2.82 1.34 8.34
CA ALA A 55 -3.80 2.02 9.17
C ALA A 55 -4.42 3.23 8.47
N GLN A 56 -3.65 3.96 7.65
CA GLN A 56 -4.17 5.02 6.80
C GLN A 56 -5.16 4.47 5.76
N GLN A 57 -4.85 3.33 5.13
CA GLN A 57 -5.78 2.66 4.19
C GLN A 57 -7.06 2.21 4.90
N LYS A 58 -6.95 1.65 6.11
CA LYS A 58 -8.11 1.27 6.92
C LYS A 58 -9.03 2.47 7.22
N ALA A 59 -8.48 3.65 7.40
CA ALA A 59 -9.26 4.86 7.67
C ALA A 59 -10.23 5.22 6.55
N LEU A 60 -9.95 4.84 5.28
CA LEU A 60 -10.86 5.05 4.16
C LEU A 60 -12.25 4.40 4.38
N SER A 61 -12.30 3.24 5.03
CA SER A 61 -13.56 2.56 5.35
C SER A 61 -14.31 3.16 6.54
N LEU A 62 -13.62 3.98 7.34
CA LEU A 62 -14.20 4.60 8.55
C LEU A 62 -14.64 6.05 8.32
N ILE A 63 -14.17 6.69 7.25
CA ILE A 63 -14.43 8.10 6.96
C ILE A 63 -15.24 8.19 5.67
N PRO A 64 -16.57 8.40 5.72
CA PRO A 64 -17.37 8.65 4.54
C PRO A 64 -16.84 9.82 3.72
N ASN A 65 -17.09 9.85 2.41
CA ASN A 65 -16.63 10.91 1.52
C ASN A 65 -15.15 11.28 1.71
N SER A 66 -14.29 10.25 1.69
CA SER A 66 -12.84 10.42 1.82
C SER A 66 -12.09 9.81 0.64
N GLY A 67 -10.81 10.16 0.54
CA GLY A 67 -9.89 9.60 -0.42
C GLY A 67 -8.45 9.73 0.07
N MET A 68 -7.59 8.80 -0.36
CA MET A 68 -6.17 8.82 -0.03
C MET A 68 -5.35 8.61 -1.28
N ILE A 69 -4.41 9.50 -1.55
CA ILE A 69 -3.45 9.32 -2.64
C ILE A 69 -2.29 8.41 -2.19
N GLY A 70 -1.86 7.52 -3.08
CA GLY A 70 -0.68 6.70 -2.90
C GLY A 70 0.60 7.46 -3.23
N THR A 71 1.70 7.12 -2.55
CA THR A 71 3.00 7.81 -2.67
C THR A 71 4.18 6.87 -2.91
N ASN A 72 3.93 5.58 -3.03
CA ASN A 72 4.98 4.56 -3.07
C ASN A 72 5.97 4.71 -4.22
N ASP A 73 5.56 5.32 -5.32
CA ASP A 73 6.34 5.62 -6.52
C ASP A 73 6.87 7.07 -6.58
N LEU A 74 6.52 7.92 -5.61
CA LEU A 74 6.91 9.34 -5.57
C LEU A 74 8.16 9.61 -4.73
N VAL A 75 8.93 8.57 -4.42
CA VAL A 75 10.18 8.68 -3.65
C VAL A 75 11.33 8.07 -4.44
N GLU A 76 12.52 8.60 -4.25
CA GLU A 76 13.75 8.04 -4.80
C GLU A 76 14.54 7.29 -3.73
N THR A 77 15.43 6.37 -4.14
CA THR A 77 16.18 5.52 -3.20
C THR A 77 17.05 6.34 -2.24
N TYR A 78 17.62 7.45 -2.72
CA TYR A 78 18.43 8.34 -1.87
C TYR A 78 17.60 9.09 -0.83
N GLU A 79 16.26 9.12 -0.98
CA GLU A 79 15.34 9.74 -0.03
C GLU A 79 14.93 8.79 1.11
N ALA A 80 15.44 7.56 1.15
CA ALA A 80 15.07 6.59 2.18
C ALA A 80 15.11 7.16 3.62
N PRO A 81 16.09 7.98 4.03
CA PRO A 81 16.08 8.62 5.35
C PRO A 81 15.05 9.73 5.52
N GLN A 82 14.38 10.16 4.45
CA GLN A 82 13.51 11.34 4.44
C GLN A 82 12.03 10.96 4.44
N VAL A 83 11.26 11.55 5.35
CA VAL A 83 9.80 11.45 5.33
C VAL A 83 9.15 12.51 4.44
N HIS A 84 9.93 13.46 3.95
CA HIS A 84 9.49 14.56 3.09
C HIS A 84 10.05 14.41 1.68
N PRO A 85 9.31 13.76 0.75
CA PRO A 85 9.79 13.52 -0.60
C PRO A 85 9.94 14.83 -1.38
N HIS A 86 10.87 14.88 -2.33
CA HIS A 86 11.06 16.03 -3.20
C HIS A 86 9.91 16.20 -4.20
N ASN A 87 9.28 15.11 -4.63
CA ASN A 87 8.20 15.14 -5.63
C ASN A 87 6.88 15.66 -5.05
N LYS A 88 6.86 16.94 -4.64
CA LYS A 88 5.64 17.63 -4.17
C LYS A 88 4.64 17.86 -5.29
N LYS A 89 5.14 18.03 -6.53
CA LYS A 89 4.29 18.21 -7.71
C LYS A 89 3.37 16.99 -7.91
N GLY A 90 3.94 15.78 -7.93
CA GLY A 90 3.14 14.55 -8.09
C GLY A 90 2.11 14.35 -6.98
N ILE A 91 2.43 14.72 -5.74
CA ILE A 91 1.48 14.69 -4.62
C ILE A 91 0.34 15.68 -4.88
N GLY A 92 0.64 16.93 -5.25
CA GLY A 92 -0.35 17.97 -5.52
C GLY A 92 -1.27 17.60 -6.70
N GLU A 93 -0.70 17.11 -7.80
CA GLU A 93 -1.46 16.65 -8.97
C GLU A 93 -2.44 15.52 -8.62
N ARG A 94 -2.00 14.52 -7.86
CA ARG A 94 -2.87 13.42 -7.42
C ARG A 94 -4.03 13.88 -6.53
N LEU A 95 -3.77 14.82 -5.62
CA LEU A 95 -4.84 15.43 -4.80
C LEU A 95 -5.80 16.25 -5.66
N ALA A 96 -5.30 17.01 -6.63
CA ALA A 96 -6.13 17.76 -7.56
C ALA A 96 -7.00 16.83 -8.42
N TYR A 97 -6.44 15.78 -9.01
CA TYR A 97 -7.19 14.79 -9.78
C TYR A 97 -8.25 14.08 -8.95
N MET A 98 -7.94 13.72 -7.70
CA MET A 98 -8.90 13.13 -6.79
C MET A 98 -10.05 14.10 -6.50
N SER A 99 -9.76 15.37 -6.27
CA SER A 99 -10.77 16.40 -6.05
C SER A 99 -11.63 16.62 -7.30
N LEU A 100 -11.01 16.73 -8.48
CA LEU A 100 -11.74 16.89 -9.75
C LEU A 100 -12.68 15.72 -9.98
N ASN A 101 -12.23 14.48 -9.75
CA ASN A 101 -13.06 13.31 -9.95
C ASN A 101 -14.16 13.19 -8.88
N LYS A 102 -13.75 13.12 -7.58
CA LYS A 102 -14.68 12.78 -6.49
C LYS A 102 -15.59 13.94 -6.04
N THR A 103 -15.09 15.16 -6.05
CA THR A 103 -15.86 16.34 -5.60
C THR A 103 -16.57 17.02 -6.75
N TYR A 104 -15.87 17.22 -7.87
CA TYR A 104 -16.41 17.99 -9.00
C TYR A 104 -16.99 17.11 -10.12
N GLY A 105 -16.92 15.78 -10.00
CA GLY A 105 -17.56 14.83 -10.92
C GLY A 105 -16.95 14.74 -12.31
N TYR A 106 -15.73 15.21 -12.51
CA TYR A 106 -15.05 15.11 -13.81
C TYR A 106 -14.83 13.65 -14.20
N GLN A 107 -15.44 13.22 -15.29
CA GLN A 107 -15.31 11.87 -15.83
C GLN A 107 -13.97 11.72 -16.59
N GLY A 108 -13.47 10.50 -16.64
CA GLY A 108 -12.20 10.20 -17.34
C GLY A 108 -10.92 10.47 -16.55
N ILE A 109 -11.03 11.07 -15.36
CA ILE A 109 -9.94 11.20 -14.40
C ILE A 109 -10.02 10.03 -13.43
N GLU A 110 -8.99 9.18 -13.38
CA GLU A 110 -8.88 8.08 -12.43
C GLU A 110 -8.39 8.62 -11.08
N SER A 111 -9.06 8.24 -10.01
CA SER A 111 -8.69 8.64 -8.64
C SER A 111 -8.65 7.46 -7.68
N GLU A 112 -9.09 6.28 -8.13
CA GLU A 112 -9.04 5.06 -7.32
C GLU A 112 -7.75 4.28 -7.61
N TYR A 113 -7.08 3.89 -6.54
CA TYR A 113 -5.80 3.19 -6.60
C TYR A 113 -6.02 1.68 -6.62
N PRO A 114 -5.29 0.94 -7.44
CA PRO A 114 -5.34 -0.51 -7.39
C PRO A 114 -4.99 -1.00 -5.99
N SER A 115 -5.83 -1.87 -5.46
CA SER A 115 -5.72 -2.36 -4.09
C SER A 115 -5.93 -3.88 -4.05
N TYR A 116 -5.26 -4.55 -3.14
CA TYR A 116 -5.44 -5.99 -2.95
C TYR A 116 -6.92 -6.36 -2.79
N LYS A 117 -7.37 -7.35 -3.56
CA LYS A 117 -8.73 -7.86 -3.52
C LYS A 117 -8.78 -9.28 -2.96
N SER A 118 -8.00 -10.17 -3.56
CA SER A 118 -7.94 -11.58 -3.15
C SER A 118 -6.67 -12.25 -3.64
N MET A 119 -6.34 -13.41 -3.07
CA MET A 119 -5.28 -14.27 -3.59
C MET A 119 -5.76 -15.71 -3.71
N LYS A 120 -5.11 -16.47 -4.61
CA LYS A 120 -5.26 -17.90 -4.77
C LYS A 120 -3.87 -18.54 -4.76
N ILE A 121 -3.72 -19.62 -4.00
CA ILE A 121 -2.49 -20.41 -3.98
C ILE A 121 -2.60 -21.50 -5.04
N ASN A 122 -1.64 -21.55 -5.95
CA ASN A 122 -1.56 -22.52 -7.04
C ASN A 122 -0.18 -23.22 -6.95
N GLY A 123 -0.07 -24.28 -6.15
CA GLY A 123 1.19 -24.98 -5.91
C GLY A 123 2.26 -24.05 -5.30
N GLU A 124 3.35 -23.85 -6.03
CA GLU A 124 4.48 -22.99 -5.60
C GLU A 124 4.25 -21.49 -5.87
N THR A 125 3.09 -21.10 -6.38
CA THR A 125 2.78 -19.71 -6.76
C THR A 125 1.59 -19.16 -5.99
N ILE A 126 1.55 -17.84 -5.85
CA ILE A 126 0.37 -17.09 -5.41
C ILE A 126 -0.10 -16.21 -6.56
N GLU A 127 -1.36 -16.32 -6.92
CA GLU A 127 -2.03 -15.45 -7.88
C GLU A 127 -2.85 -14.41 -7.13
N ILE A 128 -2.67 -13.13 -7.47
CA ILE A 128 -3.24 -11.99 -6.76
C ILE A 128 -4.14 -11.19 -7.69
N SER A 129 -5.36 -10.93 -7.24
CA SER A 129 -6.31 -10.04 -7.91
C SER A 129 -6.38 -8.69 -7.20
N PHE A 130 -6.64 -7.64 -7.97
CA PHE A 130 -6.74 -6.27 -7.48
C PHE A 130 -8.10 -5.66 -7.84
N SER A 131 -8.63 -4.79 -7.00
CA SER A 131 -9.68 -3.85 -7.35
C SER A 131 -9.08 -2.64 -8.05
N HIS A 132 -9.87 -1.95 -8.86
CA HIS A 132 -9.45 -0.76 -9.65
C HIS A 132 -8.27 -1.04 -10.59
N ALA A 133 -8.21 -2.29 -11.11
CA ALA A 133 -7.21 -2.77 -12.06
C ALA A 133 -7.84 -3.38 -13.32
N GLU A 134 -9.12 -3.14 -13.55
CA GLU A 134 -9.91 -3.75 -14.62
C GLU A 134 -9.41 -3.39 -16.03
N LYS A 135 -8.72 -2.24 -16.15
CA LYS A 135 -8.10 -1.78 -17.40
C LYS A 135 -6.67 -2.31 -17.61
N GLY A 136 -6.17 -3.10 -16.65
CA GLY A 136 -4.84 -3.68 -16.67
C GLY A 136 -3.83 -3.01 -15.75
N LEU A 137 -2.70 -3.70 -15.60
CA LEU A 137 -1.57 -3.30 -14.78
C LEU A 137 -0.28 -3.27 -15.62
N SER A 138 0.74 -2.59 -15.15
CA SER A 138 2.07 -2.47 -15.75
C SER A 138 3.13 -2.35 -14.65
N PRO A 139 4.37 -2.80 -14.87
CA PRO A 139 4.86 -3.57 -16.02
C PRO A 139 4.36 -5.02 -15.99
N TRP A 140 4.43 -5.71 -17.12
CA TRP A 140 4.03 -7.12 -17.25
C TRP A 140 5.09 -8.10 -16.74
N MET A 141 6.37 -7.69 -16.72
CA MET A 141 7.52 -8.46 -16.20
C MET A 141 8.40 -7.55 -15.34
N ASN A 142 9.30 -8.18 -14.56
CA ASN A 142 10.20 -7.48 -13.65
C ASN A 142 9.46 -6.60 -12.65
N ILE A 143 8.34 -7.11 -12.13
CA ILE A 143 7.57 -6.44 -11.09
C ILE A 143 8.35 -6.59 -9.78
N SER A 144 8.66 -5.46 -9.16
CA SER A 144 9.41 -5.38 -7.91
C SER A 144 8.52 -5.09 -6.71
N GLY A 145 9.01 -5.37 -5.51
CA GLY A 145 8.34 -5.03 -4.26
C GLY A 145 7.54 -6.17 -3.64
N PHE A 146 7.53 -7.37 -4.24
CA PHE A 146 6.86 -8.54 -3.67
C PHE A 146 7.78 -9.37 -2.77
N GLU A 147 7.18 -9.90 -1.70
CA GLU A 147 7.77 -10.86 -0.78
C GLU A 147 6.73 -11.94 -0.47
N ILE A 148 7.16 -13.21 -0.38
CA ILE A 148 6.30 -14.33 0.01
C ILE A 148 6.88 -15.12 1.17
N ALA A 149 6.01 -15.77 1.94
CA ALA A 149 6.38 -16.61 3.06
C ALA A 149 5.67 -17.96 3.00
N GLY A 150 6.35 -18.98 3.48
CA GLY A 150 5.79 -20.30 3.81
C GLY A 150 5.20 -20.34 5.23
N SER A 151 4.98 -21.54 5.72
CA SER A 151 4.49 -21.79 7.09
C SER A 151 5.42 -21.30 8.20
N ASP A 152 6.71 -21.11 7.88
CA ASP A 152 7.73 -20.55 8.77
C ASP A 152 7.53 -19.03 9.03
N LYS A 153 6.68 -18.37 8.24
CA LYS A 153 6.36 -16.93 8.33
C LYS A 153 7.55 -16.01 8.06
N VAL A 154 8.62 -16.53 7.46
CA VAL A 154 9.77 -15.75 7.01
C VAL A 154 9.50 -15.26 5.59
N PHE A 155 9.57 -13.94 5.39
CA PHE A 155 9.31 -13.32 4.09
C PHE A 155 10.60 -13.22 3.27
N TYR A 156 10.58 -13.80 2.08
CA TYR A 156 11.67 -13.79 1.10
C TYR A 156 11.26 -12.97 -0.11
N PRO A 157 12.22 -12.27 -0.75
CA PRO A 157 11.98 -11.62 -2.03
C PRO A 157 11.37 -12.59 -3.05
N ALA A 158 10.45 -12.09 -3.85
CA ALA A 158 9.71 -12.89 -4.80
C ALA A 158 9.75 -12.28 -6.20
N GLU A 159 9.82 -13.17 -7.21
CA GLU A 159 9.61 -12.83 -8.60
C GLU A 159 8.10 -12.67 -8.86
N ALA A 160 7.74 -11.66 -9.63
CA ALA A 160 6.36 -11.41 -9.98
C ALA A 160 6.22 -11.11 -11.47
N SER A 161 5.14 -11.60 -12.06
CA SER A 161 4.77 -11.38 -13.45
C SER A 161 3.27 -11.18 -13.60
N LEU A 162 2.85 -10.45 -14.61
CA LEU A 162 1.44 -10.18 -14.90
C LEU A 162 0.83 -11.28 -15.76
N ASN A 163 -0.28 -11.85 -15.30
CA ASN A 163 -1.20 -12.57 -16.16
C ASN A 163 -2.09 -11.55 -16.88
N GLN A 164 -1.75 -11.25 -18.12
CA GLN A 164 -2.41 -10.21 -18.92
C GLN A 164 -3.88 -10.53 -19.24
N LYS A 165 -4.23 -11.81 -19.32
CA LYS A 165 -5.59 -12.24 -19.64
C LYS A 165 -6.56 -11.90 -18.52
N ASP A 166 -6.14 -12.14 -17.27
CA ASP A 166 -7.01 -12.03 -16.10
C ASP A 166 -6.70 -10.77 -15.27
N HIS A 167 -5.69 -9.98 -15.68
CA HIS A 167 -5.17 -8.80 -14.98
C HIS A 167 -4.77 -9.11 -13.53
N THR A 168 -4.22 -10.34 -13.31
CA THR A 168 -3.72 -10.80 -12.02
C THR A 168 -2.19 -10.80 -11.98
N VAL A 169 -1.60 -10.82 -10.81
CA VAL A 169 -0.16 -10.94 -10.64
C VAL A 169 0.18 -12.31 -10.06
N ILE A 170 1.07 -13.02 -10.73
CA ILE A 170 1.59 -14.32 -10.30
C ILE A 170 2.92 -14.08 -9.60
N VAL A 171 3.02 -14.52 -8.35
CA VAL A 171 4.19 -14.34 -7.48
C VAL A 171 4.75 -15.69 -7.08
N LYS A 172 6.08 -15.85 -7.13
CA LYS A 172 6.81 -17.06 -6.73
C LYS A 172 8.17 -16.72 -6.14
N SER A 173 8.74 -17.64 -5.39
CA SER A 173 10.14 -17.55 -4.94
C SER A 173 10.79 -18.92 -4.99
N PRO A 174 12.02 -19.04 -5.46
CA PRO A 174 12.75 -20.31 -5.45
C PRO A 174 12.95 -20.87 -4.04
N THR A 175 12.97 -19.98 -3.04
CA THR A 175 13.17 -20.32 -1.62
C THR A 175 11.91 -20.85 -0.95
N VAL A 176 10.70 -20.49 -1.46
CA VAL A 176 9.42 -20.83 -0.81
C VAL A 176 8.61 -21.76 -1.68
N LYS A 177 8.64 -23.07 -1.40
CA LYS A 177 7.95 -24.10 -2.21
C LYS A 177 6.46 -24.24 -1.87
N SER A 178 6.06 -23.84 -0.68
CA SER A 178 4.67 -23.89 -0.22
C SER A 178 4.27 -22.53 0.36
N PRO A 179 4.01 -21.53 -0.50
CA PRO A 179 3.68 -20.19 -0.03
C PRO A 179 2.30 -20.15 0.61
N VAL A 180 2.18 -19.37 1.71
CA VAL A 180 0.93 -19.16 2.44
C VAL A 180 0.57 -17.69 2.57
N ALA A 181 1.52 -16.79 2.36
CA ALA A 181 1.31 -15.35 2.49
C ALA A 181 2.16 -14.56 1.49
N VAL A 182 1.66 -13.40 1.12
CA VAL A 182 2.33 -12.45 0.21
C VAL A 182 2.23 -11.03 0.76
N ARG A 183 3.27 -10.25 0.53
CA ARG A 183 3.35 -8.82 0.82
C ARG A 183 3.79 -8.05 -0.42
N TYR A 184 3.32 -6.82 -0.57
CA TYR A 184 3.76 -5.89 -1.60
C TYR A 184 4.13 -4.56 -0.95
N CYS A 185 5.38 -4.12 -1.13
CA CYS A 185 5.92 -2.88 -0.57
C CYS A 185 5.64 -2.70 0.93
N PHE A 186 5.55 -3.82 1.66
CA PHE A 186 5.18 -3.81 3.07
C PHE A 186 6.43 -3.78 3.98
N ARG A 187 7.26 -2.76 3.77
CA ARG A 187 8.47 -2.43 4.55
C ARG A 187 8.46 -0.94 4.89
N ASN A 188 9.34 -0.50 5.77
CA ASN A 188 9.54 0.93 6.03
C ASN A 188 9.91 1.64 4.73
N PHE A 189 10.93 1.13 4.03
CA PHE A 189 11.30 1.59 2.70
C PHE A 189 11.44 0.39 1.76
N LEU A 190 10.54 0.27 0.84
CA LEU A 190 10.58 -0.69 -0.27
C LEU A 190 9.78 -0.13 -1.43
N LYS A 191 10.46 0.19 -2.51
CA LYS A 191 9.81 0.67 -3.74
C LYS A 191 9.24 -0.51 -4.52
N GLY A 192 8.05 -0.31 -5.07
CA GLY A 192 7.48 -1.16 -6.10
C GLY A 192 7.24 -0.38 -7.38
N ASN A 193 7.04 -1.10 -8.47
CA ASN A 193 6.83 -0.49 -9.78
C ASN A 193 5.48 -0.87 -10.43
N LEU A 194 4.60 -1.55 -9.69
CA LEU A 194 3.31 -1.97 -10.23
C LEU A 194 2.32 -0.80 -10.20
N ILE A 195 1.82 -0.45 -11.37
CA ILE A 195 0.90 0.67 -11.61
C ILE A 195 -0.28 0.22 -12.47
N ASN A 196 -1.38 0.96 -12.44
CA ASN A 196 -2.45 0.77 -13.41
C ASN A 196 -2.20 1.58 -14.70
N THR A 197 -3.10 1.47 -15.67
CA THR A 197 -3.03 2.16 -16.97
C THR A 197 -3.10 3.69 -16.87
N ARG A 198 -3.34 4.25 -15.69
CA ARG A 198 -3.37 5.69 -15.39
C ARG A 198 -2.20 6.15 -14.51
N ASN A 199 -1.14 5.33 -14.45
CA ASN A 199 0.05 5.58 -13.65
C ASN A 199 -0.23 5.77 -12.14
N LEU A 200 -1.31 5.16 -11.61
CA LEU A 200 -1.56 5.11 -10.19
C LEU A 200 -0.92 3.84 -9.61
N PRO A 201 -0.08 3.94 -8.57
CA PRO A 201 0.59 2.79 -7.99
C PRO A 201 -0.38 1.87 -7.25
N VAL A 202 -0.09 0.58 -7.29
CA VAL A 202 -0.75 -0.39 -6.42
C VAL A 202 -0.43 -0.05 -4.97
N ARG A 203 -1.45 -0.03 -4.12
CA ARG A 203 -1.28 0.23 -2.68
C ARG A 203 -0.46 -0.88 -2.02
N PRO A 204 0.46 -0.54 -1.11
CA PRO A 204 1.14 -1.54 -0.28
C PRO A 204 0.12 -2.38 0.49
N PHE A 205 0.39 -3.69 0.59
CA PHE A 205 -0.50 -4.60 1.32
C PHE A 205 0.25 -5.80 1.89
N ARG A 206 -0.42 -6.51 2.80
CA ARG A 206 -0.06 -7.84 3.26
C ARG A 206 -1.29 -8.73 3.36
N THR A 207 -1.08 -10.03 3.25
CA THR A 207 -2.15 -11.04 3.41
C THR A 207 -2.08 -11.77 4.73
N ASP A 208 -0.96 -11.65 5.44
CA ASP A 208 -0.77 -12.24 6.75
C ASP A 208 -1.42 -11.42 7.87
N LYS A 209 -1.76 -12.11 8.96
CA LYS A 209 -2.30 -11.49 10.18
C LYS A 209 -1.29 -11.48 11.32
N LEU A 210 0.01 -11.48 11.01
CA LEU A 210 1.04 -11.47 12.04
C LEU A 210 0.89 -10.26 12.94
N SER A 211 0.94 -10.47 14.26
CA SER A 211 0.91 -9.39 15.23
C SER A 211 2.21 -8.57 15.16
N LEU A 212 2.14 -7.31 15.61
CA LEU A 212 3.30 -6.41 15.67
C LEU A 212 4.51 -7.02 16.39
N ILE A 213 4.27 -7.86 17.40
CA ILE A 213 5.32 -8.53 18.18
C ILE A 213 6.11 -9.51 17.30
N HIS A 214 5.44 -10.22 16.39
CA HIS A 214 6.09 -11.18 15.49
C HIS A 214 6.72 -10.52 14.25
N ILE A 215 6.33 -9.29 13.94
CA ILE A 215 6.88 -8.54 12.79
C ILE A 215 8.16 -7.80 13.18
N SER A 216 8.31 -7.42 14.45
CA SER A 216 9.43 -6.60 14.95
C SER A 216 10.67 -7.38 15.40
N GLU A 217 10.58 -8.71 15.54
CA GLU A 217 11.72 -9.56 15.86
C GLU A 217 11.99 -10.54 14.72
N PRO A 218 13.10 -10.38 13.98
CA PRO A 218 13.64 -11.51 13.25
C PRO A 218 14.01 -12.58 14.29
N THR A 219 13.44 -13.77 14.18
CA THR A 219 13.87 -14.92 14.97
C THR A 219 15.39 -15.02 14.86
N ARG A 220 16.11 -14.66 15.93
CA ARG A 220 17.53 -14.99 16.06
C ARG A 220 17.59 -16.51 15.97
N ARG A 221 18.03 -17.03 14.83
CA ARG A 221 18.57 -18.39 14.80
C ARG A 221 19.84 -18.34 15.63
N THR A 222 19.80 -18.86 16.81
CA THR A 222 21.00 -19.32 17.52
C THR A 222 21.68 -20.40 16.66
N PRO A 223 23.01 -20.34 16.52
CA PRO A 223 23.77 -21.32 15.76
C PRO A 223 23.64 -22.73 16.30
#